data_d71964b4cd9975a322fb62ed82e3c3cf
#
_entry.id   d71964b4cd9975a322fb62ed82e3c3cf
#
_cell.length_a   1.000
_cell.length_b   1.000
_cell.length_c   1.000
_cell.angle_alpha   90.00
_cell.angle_beta   90.00
_cell.angle_gamma   90.00
#
_symmetry.space_group_name_H-M   'P 1'
#
loop_
_entity.id
_entity.type
_entity.pdbx_description
1 polymer ?
#
loop_
_entity_poly.entity_id
_entity_poly.type
_entity_poly.pdbx_seq_one_letter_code
_entity_poly.pdbx_strand_id
1 'polypeptide(L)'
;LRLSQFFLPTLKETPNEAQIVSHRLMLRAGMVRQQAAGIYSWLPLGHRVLTRVAQIVREEQDRSGAQEILMPTIQPAELWRESGRYDDYGKEMLRITDRHEREMLYGPTNEEMVTEIARAAFRSYRDLPKNLYHIQWKFRDEVRPRFGVMRGREFLMKDAYSFDVDAASARHSYNRMFVAYLRTFARMGLKAIPMRADTGPIGGDLSHEFIILAETGESAVHVDREFLEQNLLDLPVDYEDVAGLQAAVDRFTSYYAATDEMHDPAAAARLGDRLVGARGIEVGHIFYFGTKYSAAMGLTLQGPGGDKIVPEMGSYGIGVSRLVGA
;
A
#
# COMPACT_ATOMS: atom_id res chain seq x y z
N LEU A 1 28.79 -15.50 8.93
CA LEU A 1 28.63 -16.27 7.69
C LEU A 1 29.80 -15.96 6.76
N ARG A 2 30.50 -16.97 6.25
CA ARG A 2 31.61 -16.79 5.29
C ARG A 2 31.04 -16.62 3.88
N LEU A 3 31.57 -15.71 3.09
CA LEU A 3 31.13 -15.47 1.71
C LEU A 3 31.22 -16.74 0.84
N SER A 4 32.25 -17.58 1.07
CA SER A 4 32.46 -18.86 0.37
C SER A 4 31.34 -19.90 0.64
N GLN A 5 30.55 -19.69 1.68
CA GLN A 5 29.41 -20.55 2.07
C GLN A 5 28.05 -19.90 1.81
N PHE A 6 28.05 -18.64 1.37
CA PHE A 6 26.82 -17.90 1.11
C PHE A 6 26.36 -18.15 -0.33
N PHE A 7 25.13 -18.64 -0.48
CA PHE A 7 24.54 -18.83 -1.80
C PHE A 7 24.28 -17.48 -2.46
N LEU A 8 25.20 -17.07 -3.34
CA LEU A 8 25.18 -15.79 -4.05
C LEU A 8 25.47 -16.01 -5.54
N PRO A 9 24.48 -16.44 -6.33
CA PRO A 9 24.67 -16.74 -7.75
C PRO A 9 24.66 -15.46 -8.59
N THR A 10 25.76 -14.73 -8.57
CA THR A 10 25.92 -13.50 -9.37
C THR A 10 26.06 -13.81 -10.86
N LEU A 11 25.58 -12.92 -11.71
CA LEU A 11 25.70 -13.02 -13.16
C LEU A 11 26.72 -11.99 -13.68
N LYS A 12 27.58 -12.42 -14.61
CA LYS A 12 28.52 -11.52 -15.31
C LYS A 12 27.79 -10.66 -16.33
N GLU A 13 26.90 -11.26 -17.09
CA GLU A 13 26.15 -10.62 -18.16
C GLU A 13 24.79 -10.15 -17.67
N THR A 14 24.25 -9.14 -18.34
CA THR A 14 22.89 -8.67 -18.09
C THR A 14 21.92 -9.55 -18.88
N PRO A 15 20.91 -10.15 -18.21
CA PRO A 15 19.84 -10.87 -18.90
C PRO A 15 19.10 -9.95 -19.87
N ASN A 16 18.76 -10.45 -21.05
CA ASN A 16 18.11 -9.66 -22.11
C ASN A 16 16.73 -9.11 -21.72
N GLU A 17 16.04 -9.80 -20.83
CA GLU A 17 14.73 -9.40 -20.30
C GLU A 17 14.79 -8.22 -19.32
N ALA A 18 15.97 -7.91 -18.77
CA ALA A 18 16.14 -6.86 -17.79
C ALA A 18 16.34 -5.48 -18.42
N GLN A 19 15.25 -4.76 -18.66
CA GLN A 19 15.26 -3.47 -19.34
C GLN A 19 15.67 -2.31 -18.45
N ILE A 20 15.23 -2.29 -17.17
CA ILE A 20 15.52 -1.19 -16.22
C ILE A 20 16.70 -1.52 -15.31
N VAL A 21 17.32 -0.46 -14.76
CA VAL A 21 18.55 -0.57 -13.95
C VAL A 21 18.35 -1.46 -12.73
N SER A 22 17.29 -1.25 -11.94
CA SER A 22 17.04 -2.02 -10.73
C SER A 22 16.84 -3.51 -11.01
N HIS A 23 16.08 -3.86 -12.04
CA HIS A 23 15.89 -5.26 -12.46
C HIS A 23 17.23 -5.92 -12.86
N ARG A 24 18.04 -5.21 -13.66
CA ARG A 24 19.38 -5.68 -14.04
C ARG A 24 20.27 -5.93 -12.82
N LEU A 25 20.32 -4.97 -11.92
CA LEU A 25 21.16 -5.06 -10.72
C LEU A 25 20.71 -6.18 -9.79
N MET A 26 19.39 -6.34 -9.57
CA MET A 26 18.85 -7.40 -8.72
C MET A 26 19.14 -8.80 -9.28
N LEU A 27 19.00 -9.01 -10.59
CA LEU A 27 19.35 -10.29 -11.23
C LEU A 27 20.86 -10.54 -11.19
N ARG A 28 21.68 -9.55 -11.55
CA ARG A 28 23.13 -9.69 -11.56
C ARG A 28 23.74 -9.89 -10.18
N ALA A 29 23.19 -9.25 -9.16
CA ALA A 29 23.62 -9.41 -7.76
C ALA A 29 23.13 -10.74 -7.15
N GLY A 30 22.37 -11.56 -7.87
CA GLY A 30 21.82 -12.80 -7.32
C GLY A 30 20.82 -12.56 -6.19
N MET A 31 20.05 -11.49 -6.26
CA MET A 31 19.01 -11.17 -5.28
C MET A 31 17.70 -11.90 -5.57
N VAL A 32 17.36 -12.01 -6.84
CA VAL A 32 16.12 -12.66 -7.30
C VAL A 32 16.39 -13.54 -8.53
N ARG A 33 15.50 -14.49 -8.76
CA ARG A 33 15.45 -15.31 -9.97
C ARG A 33 14.02 -15.39 -10.48
N GLN A 34 13.82 -15.08 -11.74
CA GLN A 34 12.51 -15.20 -12.38
C GLN A 34 12.14 -16.67 -12.55
N GLN A 35 10.94 -17.06 -12.11
CA GLN A 35 10.38 -18.40 -12.29
C GLN A 35 9.35 -18.41 -13.43
N ALA A 36 8.55 -17.34 -13.51
CA ALA A 36 7.62 -17.07 -14.59
C ALA A 36 7.48 -15.55 -14.75
N ALA A 37 6.79 -15.09 -15.78
CA ALA A 37 6.54 -13.66 -15.97
C ALA A 37 5.89 -13.04 -14.73
N GLY A 38 6.57 -12.07 -14.11
CA GLY A 38 6.11 -11.38 -12.91
C GLY A 38 6.11 -12.21 -11.62
N ILE A 39 6.78 -13.39 -11.60
CA ILE A 39 6.90 -14.26 -10.44
C ILE A 39 8.37 -14.57 -10.19
N TYR A 40 8.85 -14.27 -8.97
CA TYR A 40 10.27 -14.32 -8.61
C TYR A 40 10.54 -15.12 -7.35
N SER A 41 11.58 -15.93 -7.37
CA SER A 41 12.21 -16.44 -6.15
C SER A 41 13.14 -15.37 -5.59
N TRP A 42 13.05 -15.13 -4.30
CA TRP A 42 13.93 -14.26 -3.55
C TRP A 42 15.09 -15.08 -2.99
N LEU A 43 16.29 -14.86 -3.50
CA LEU A 43 17.48 -15.56 -3.08
C LEU A 43 18.04 -14.96 -1.77
N PRO A 44 19.00 -15.60 -1.08
CA PRO A 44 19.39 -15.20 0.29
C PRO A 44 19.71 -13.71 0.46
N LEU A 45 20.41 -13.08 -0.49
CA LEU A 45 20.71 -11.65 -0.41
C LEU A 45 19.43 -10.82 -0.57
N GLY A 46 18.64 -11.09 -1.60
CA GLY A 46 17.39 -10.38 -1.86
C GLY A 46 16.37 -10.56 -0.73
N HIS A 47 16.26 -11.77 -0.19
CA HIS A 47 15.37 -12.06 0.94
C HIS A 47 15.77 -11.28 2.21
N ARG A 48 17.07 -11.10 2.48
CA ARG A 48 17.54 -10.27 3.59
C ARG A 48 17.12 -8.81 3.43
N VAL A 49 17.24 -8.27 2.21
CA VAL A 49 16.81 -6.89 1.91
C VAL A 49 15.29 -6.78 2.07
N LEU A 50 14.52 -7.70 1.48
CA LEU A 50 13.06 -7.74 1.60
C LEU A 50 12.61 -7.80 3.07
N THR A 51 13.26 -8.65 3.87
CA THR A 51 12.97 -8.77 5.31
C THR A 51 13.30 -7.47 6.06
N ARG A 52 14.40 -6.78 5.71
CA ARG A 52 14.76 -5.51 6.33
C ARG A 52 13.77 -4.40 5.97
N VAL A 53 13.34 -4.31 4.71
CA VAL A 53 12.29 -3.39 4.27
C VAL A 53 10.98 -3.67 5.00
N ALA A 54 10.55 -4.93 5.04
CA ALA A 54 9.36 -5.34 5.80
C ALA A 54 9.45 -4.97 7.28
N GLN A 55 10.63 -5.10 7.89
CA GLN A 55 10.84 -4.74 9.30
C GLN A 55 10.69 -3.24 9.55
N ILE A 56 11.20 -2.37 8.67
CA ILE A 56 11.02 -0.93 8.78
C ILE A 56 9.53 -0.56 8.66
N VAL A 57 8.82 -1.18 7.72
CA VAL A 57 7.37 -1.00 7.58
C VAL A 57 6.64 -1.40 8.85
N ARG A 58 6.95 -2.58 9.41
CA ARG A 58 6.35 -3.09 10.66
C ARG A 58 6.54 -2.13 11.81
N GLU A 59 7.77 -1.66 12.03
CA GLU A 59 8.12 -0.75 13.11
C GLU A 59 7.33 0.57 13.06
N GLU A 60 7.08 1.13 11.87
CA GLU A 60 6.29 2.36 11.75
C GLU A 60 4.78 2.09 11.86
N GLN A 61 4.28 0.93 11.43
CA GLN A 61 2.89 0.54 11.67
C GLN A 61 2.62 0.35 13.17
N ASP A 62 3.48 -0.42 13.87
CA ASP A 62 3.35 -0.64 15.32
C ASP A 62 3.42 0.69 16.09
N ARG A 63 4.34 1.59 15.70
CA ARG A 63 4.47 2.93 16.31
C ARG A 63 3.22 3.79 16.11
N SER A 64 2.52 3.62 15.01
CA SER A 64 1.24 4.31 14.75
C SER A 64 0.05 3.71 15.51
N GLY A 65 0.25 2.62 16.27
CA GLY A 65 -0.80 1.92 17.01
C GLY A 65 -1.55 0.84 16.22
N ALA A 66 -1.12 0.54 14.99
CA ALA A 66 -1.67 -0.57 14.23
C ALA A 66 -1.20 -1.91 14.79
N GLN A 67 -2.02 -2.96 14.67
CA GLN A 67 -1.77 -4.29 15.22
C GLN A 67 -1.58 -5.30 14.09
N GLU A 68 -0.48 -6.07 14.16
CA GLU A 68 -0.19 -7.09 13.15
C GLU A 68 -1.07 -8.33 13.34
N ILE A 69 -1.69 -8.77 12.25
CA ILE A 69 -2.39 -10.07 12.12
C ILE A 69 -1.81 -10.81 10.92
N LEU A 70 -2.19 -12.05 10.71
CA LEU A 70 -1.85 -12.78 9.48
C LEU A 70 -3.10 -13.46 8.94
N MET A 71 -3.56 -12.97 7.79
CA MET A 71 -4.72 -13.49 7.07
C MET A 71 -4.28 -14.51 5.99
N PRO A 72 -5.15 -15.48 5.62
CA PRO A 72 -4.85 -16.44 4.57
C PRO A 72 -4.63 -15.77 3.20
N THR A 73 -3.84 -16.41 2.34
CA THR A 73 -3.72 -16.02 0.93
C THR A 73 -4.89 -16.50 0.09
N ILE A 74 -5.47 -17.67 0.45
CA ILE A 74 -6.65 -18.22 -0.21
C ILE A 74 -7.90 -17.75 0.53
N GLN A 75 -8.82 -17.16 -0.21
CA GLN A 75 -10.03 -16.54 0.33
C GLN A 75 -11.28 -17.20 -0.26
N PRO A 76 -12.37 -17.37 0.53
CA PRO A 76 -13.66 -17.83 0.02
C PRO A 76 -14.27 -16.81 -0.96
N ALA A 77 -14.80 -17.29 -2.08
CA ALA A 77 -15.44 -16.41 -3.08
C ALA A 77 -16.72 -15.75 -2.55
N GLU A 78 -17.39 -16.39 -1.57
CA GLU A 78 -18.61 -15.86 -0.96
C GLU A 78 -18.40 -14.47 -0.35
N LEU A 79 -17.29 -14.20 0.34
CA LEU A 79 -17.00 -12.91 0.94
C LEU A 79 -16.93 -11.80 -0.12
N TRP A 80 -16.36 -12.12 -1.28
CA TRP A 80 -16.25 -11.19 -2.39
C TRP A 80 -17.57 -10.96 -3.12
N ARG A 81 -18.48 -11.94 -3.09
CA ARG A 81 -19.86 -11.77 -3.56
C ARG A 81 -20.67 -10.90 -2.61
N GLU A 82 -20.48 -11.06 -1.29
CA GLU A 82 -21.12 -10.17 -0.30
C GLU A 82 -20.74 -8.70 -0.50
N SER A 83 -19.47 -8.41 -0.80
CA SER A 83 -19.00 -7.04 -1.09
C SER A 83 -19.40 -6.53 -2.49
N GLY A 84 -19.86 -7.42 -3.39
CA GLY A 84 -20.17 -7.12 -4.78
C GLY A 84 -18.94 -7.05 -5.70
N ARG A 85 -17.73 -7.34 -5.20
CA ARG A 85 -16.48 -7.19 -5.98
C ARG A 85 -16.06 -8.43 -6.76
N TYR A 86 -16.71 -9.58 -6.57
CA TYR A 86 -16.25 -10.83 -7.19
C TYR A 86 -16.16 -10.75 -8.72
N ASP A 87 -17.18 -10.18 -9.34
CA ASP A 87 -17.22 -10.01 -10.79
C ASP A 87 -16.54 -8.71 -11.23
N ASP A 88 -16.70 -7.63 -10.48
CA ASP A 88 -16.16 -6.30 -10.78
C ASP A 88 -14.63 -6.25 -10.78
N TYR A 89 -13.95 -7.10 -9.99
CA TYR A 89 -12.49 -7.16 -9.96
C TYR A 89 -11.90 -7.66 -11.29
N GLY A 90 -12.67 -8.38 -12.09
CA GLY A 90 -12.31 -8.77 -13.42
C GLY A 90 -11.29 -9.90 -13.51
N LYS A 91 -10.48 -9.87 -14.58
CA LYS A 91 -9.56 -10.97 -14.95
C LYS A 91 -8.27 -11.01 -14.12
N GLU A 92 -7.95 -9.95 -13.40
CA GLU A 92 -6.77 -9.93 -12.54
C GLU A 92 -6.91 -10.81 -11.28
N MET A 93 -8.15 -11.18 -10.93
CA MET A 93 -8.42 -12.11 -9.84
C MET A 93 -8.11 -13.54 -10.27
N LEU A 94 -7.17 -14.20 -9.57
CA LEU A 94 -6.92 -15.63 -9.74
C LEU A 94 -7.98 -16.43 -9.00
N ARG A 95 -8.95 -16.98 -9.76
CA ARG A 95 -10.02 -17.83 -9.25
C ARG A 95 -9.55 -19.28 -9.17
N ILE A 96 -9.93 -19.95 -8.11
CA ILE A 96 -9.49 -21.32 -7.78
C ILE A 96 -10.72 -22.14 -7.42
N THR A 97 -10.76 -23.39 -7.86
CA THR A 97 -11.75 -24.38 -7.39
C THR A 97 -11.00 -25.44 -6.61
N ASP A 98 -11.44 -25.72 -5.38
CA ASP A 98 -10.84 -26.77 -4.58
C ASP A 98 -11.37 -28.17 -4.97
N ARG A 99 -10.83 -29.22 -4.34
CA ARG A 99 -11.23 -30.62 -4.61
C ARG A 99 -12.71 -30.94 -4.27
N HIS A 100 -13.37 -30.05 -3.54
CA HIS A 100 -14.78 -30.17 -3.17
C HIS A 100 -15.66 -29.21 -3.98
N GLU A 101 -15.15 -28.70 -5.10
CA GLU A 101 -15.83 -27.78 -6.02
C GLU A 101 -16.20 -26.42 -5.38
N ARG A 102 -15.55 -26.06 -4.25
CA ARG A 102 -15.75 -24.75 -3.63
C ARG A 102 -14.96 -23.70 -4.36
N GLU A 103 -15.61 -22.59 -4.69
CA GLU A 103 -14.98 -21.46 -5.36
C GLU A 103 -14.19 -20.63 -4.35
N MET A 104 -12.96 -20.40 -4.66
CA MET A 104 -11.98 -19.67 -3.87
C MET A 104 -11.24 -18.69 -4.79
N LEU A 105 -10.42 -17.82 -4.22
CA LEU A 105 -9.50 -16.97 -4.98
C LEU A 105 -8.18 -16.81 -4.22
N TYR A 106 -7.13 -16.52 -4.94
CA TYR A 106 -5.90 -16.02 -4.33
C TYR A 106 -6.07 -14.51 -4.07
N GLY A 107 -5.95 -14.09 -2.81
CA GLY A 107 -6.26 -12.71 -2.39
C GLY A 107 -5.42 -11.65 -3.09
N PRO A 108 -6.03 -10.79 -3.91
CA PRO A 108 -5.33 -9.62 -4.46
C PRO A 108 -5.27 -8.45 -3.47
N THR A 109 -6.13 -8.47 -2.47
CA THR A 109 -6.31 -7.54 -1.35
C THR A 109 -7.18 -8.19 -0.28
N ASN A 110 -7.43 -7.56 0.87
CA ASN A 110 -8.06 -8.22 2.02
C ASN A 110 -9.19 -7.42 2.69
N GLU A 111 -9.82 -6.47 2.01
CA GLU A 111 -10.95 -5.70 2.57
C GLU A 111 -12.05 -6.64 3.07
N GLU A 112 -12.42 -7.64 2.29
CA GLU A 112 -13.46 -8.60 2.62
C GLU A 112 -13.07 -9.49 3.80
N MET A 113 -11.85 -10.01 3.77
CA MET A 113 -11.36 -10.92 4.81
C MET A 113 -11.26 -10.23 6.16
N VAL A 114 -10.73 -9.00 6.21
CA VAL A 114 -10.62 -8.25 7.46
C VAL A 114 -11.97 -7.80 7.99
N THR A 115 -12.92 -7.48 7.10
CA THR A 115 -14.30 -7.13 7.48
C THR A 115 -15.01 -8.34 8.10
N GLU A 116 -14.79 -9.55 7.58
CA GLU A 116 -15.30 -10.79 8.17
C GLU A 116 -14.75 -11.01 9.59
N ILE A 117 -13.44 -10.83 9.78
CA ILE A 117 -12.80 -10.92 11.10
C ILE A 117 -13.42 -9.89 12.06
N ALA A 118 -13.60 -8.65 11.61
CA ALA A 118 -14.20 -7.58 12.41
C ALA A 118 -15.65 -7.90 12.78
N ARG A 119 -16.45 -8.41 11.82
CA ARG A 119 -17.85 -8.85 12.02
C ARG A 119 -17.96 -9.94 13.07
N ALA A 120 -17.00 -10.87 13.08
CA ALA A 120 -16.95 -11.96 14.06
C ALA A 120 -16.49 -11.50 15.45
N ALA A 121 -15.59 -10.50 15.53
CA ALA A 121 -14.88 -10.15 16.76
C ALA A 121 -15.42 -8.91 17.48
N PHE A 122 -15.79 -7.84 16.75
CA PHE A 122 -16.23 -6.59 17.35
C PHE A 122 -17.70 -6.65 17.77
N ARG A 123 -18.03 -6.02 18.89
CA ARG A 123 -19.38 -6.03 19.49
C ARG A 123 -19.95 -4.63 19.70
N SER A 124 -19.11 -3.67 20.04
CA SER A 124 -19.57 -2.32 20.38
C SER A 124 -18.56 -1.26 19.94
N TYR A 125 -19.01 0.00 19.98
CA TYR A 125 -18.16 1.17 19.72
C TYR A 125 -16.89 1.20 20.59
N ARG A 126 -16.86 0.49 21.75
CA ARG A 126 -15.70 0.41 22.64
C ARG A 126 -14.56 -0.42 22.07
N ASP A 127 -14.84 -1.24 21.07
CA ASP A 127 -13.82 -2.02 20.38
C ASP A 127 -13.04 -1.17 19.35
N LEU A 128 -13.54 0.05 19.06
CA LEU A 128 -13.00 0.98 18.08
C LEU A 128 -12.31 2.18 18.75
N PRO A 129 -11.38 2.88 18.10
CA PRO A 129 -10.84 2.57 16.79
C PRO A 129 -9.94 1.33 16.80
N LYS A 130 -9.85 0.64 15.66
CA LYS A 130 -8.88 -0.43 15.43
C LYS A 130 -8.22 -0.25 14.07
N ASN A 131 -6.92 -0.51 14.03
CA ASN A 131 -6.18 -0.64 12.78
C ASN A 131 -5.45 -1.98 12.79
N LEU A 132 -5.81 -2.85 11.87
CA LEU A 132 -5.25 -4.19 11.72
C LEU A 132 -4.45 -4.24 10.42
N TYR A 133 -3.22 -4.76 10.46
CA TYR A 133 -2.41 -4.90 9.26
C TYR A 133 -1.76 -6.28 9.17
N HIS A 134 -1.37 -6.65 7.97
CA HIS A 134 -0.45 -7.75 7.76
C HIS A 134 0.56 -7.44 6.64
N ILE A 135 1.62 -8.24 6.58
CA ILE A 135 2.57 -8.27 5.49
C ILE A 135 2.46 -9.66 4.87
N GLN A 136 1.85 -9.75 3.68
CA GLN A 136 1.50 -11.02 3.07
C GLN A 136 1.64 -10.98 1.56
N TRP A 137 1.88 -12.12 0.96
CA TRP A 137 1.86 -12.33 -0.47
C TRP A 137 0.48 -12.06 -1.06
N LYS A 138 0.47 -11.38 -2.20
CA LYS A 138 -0.71 -11.10 -3.01
C LYS A 138 -0.49 -11.62 -4.41
N PHE A 139 -1.55 -11.90 -5.12
CA PHE A 139 -1.52 -12.24 -6.52
C PHE A 139 -2.51 -11.39 -7.30
N ARG A 140 -2.03 -10.77 -8.38
CA ARG A 140 -2.85 -10.09 -9.39
C ARG A 140 -2.37 -10.56 -10.75
N ASP A 141 -3.26 -11.11 -11.55
CA ASP A 141 -2.92 -11.62 -12.88
C ASP A 141 -2.71 -10.48 -13.88
N GLU A 142 -1.69 -9.68 -13.61
CA GLU A 142 -1.29 -8.53 -14.41
C GLU A 142 -1.01 -8.96 -15.85
N VAL A 143 -1.70 -8.35 -16.79
CA VAL A 143 -1.62 -8.65 -18.22
C VAL A 143 -0.22 -8.40 -18.80
N ARG A 144 0.50 -7.40 -18.29
CA ARG A 144 1.84 -7.00 -18.75
C ARG A 144 2.79 -6.81 -17.58
N PRO A 145 3.19 -7.87 -16.89
CA PRO A 145 4.19 -7.78 -15.85
C PRO A 145 5.51 -7.29 -16.46
N ARG A 146 6.13 -6.32 -15.79
CA ARG A 146 7.34 -5.66 -16.30
C ARG A 146 8.14 -5.05 -15.16
N PHE A 147 9.37 -4.60 -15.46
CA PHE A 147 10.25 -3.94 -14.51
C PHE A 147 10.61 -4.78 -13.27
N GLY A 148 10.74 -6.10 -13.47
CA GLY A 148 11.13 -7.02 -12.40
C GLY A 148 10.09 -7.07 -11.28
N VAL A 149 10.55 -6.91 -10.05
CA VAL A 149 9.70 -6.96 -8.85
C VAL A 149 8.82 -5.72 -8.66
N MET A 150 8.97 -4.69 -9.49
CA MET A 150 8.20 -3.45 -9.35
C MET A 150 6.76 -3.61 -9.86
N ARG A 151 6.54 -4.40 -10.90
CA ARG A 151 5.21 -4.72 -11.44
C ARG A 151 5.09 -6.21 -11.75
N GLY A 152 5.14 -7.00 -10.69
CA GLY A 152 4.97 -8.44 -10.73
C GLY A 152 3.52 -8.88 -10.60
N ARG A 153 3.28 -10.18 -10.77
CA ARG A 153 1.98 -10.83 -10.53
C ARG A 153 1.86 -11.35 -9.10
N GLU A 154 2.95 -11.85 -8.54
CA GLU A 154 3.05 -12.24 -7.13
C GLU A 154 3.99 -11.28 -6.42
N PHE A 155 3.52 -10.65 -5.33
CA PHE A 155 4.26 -9.60 -4.64
C PHE A 155 3.92 -9.54 -3.16
N LEU A 156 4.88 -9.08 -2.36
CA LEU A 156 4.69 -8.86 -0.93
C LEU A 156 4.13 -7.46 -0.69
N MET A 157 2.98 -7.39 -0.01
CA MET A 157 2.31 -6.14 0.34
C MET A 157 2.08 -6.06 1.84
N LYS A 158 2.28 -4.88 2.43
CA LYS A 158 1.65 -4.51 3.68
C LYS A 158 0.32 -3.86 3.34
N ASP A 159 -0.74 -4.42 3.83
CA ASP A 159 -2.06 -3.81 3.79
C ASP A 159 -2.61 -3.71 5.21
N ALA A 160 -3.08 -2.51 5.54
CA ALA A 160 -3.69 -2.17 6.82
C ALA A 160 -5.12 -1.69 6.59
N TYR A 161 -5.95 -1.87 7.59
CA TYR A 161 -7.38 -1.57 7.54
C TYR A 161 -7.82 -0.95 8.86
N SER A 162 -8.38 0.25 8.81
CA SER A 162 -8.95 0.90 9.98
C SER A 162 -10.45 0.67 10.07
N PHE A 163 -10.93 0.61 11.32
CA PHE A 163 -12.34 0.57 11.68
C PHE A 163 -12.59 1.64 12.72
N ASP A 164 -13.50 2.55 12.43
CA ASP A 164 -13.75 3.76 13.19
C ASP A 164 -15.24 3.96 13.46
N VAL A 165 -15.59 4.66 14.54
CA VAL A 165 -17.00 4.84 14.93
C VAL A 165 -17.74 5.81 14.03
N ASP A 166 -17.03 6.76 13.43
CA ASP A 166 -17.58 7.83 12.58
C ASP A 166 -16.51 8.39 11.64
N ALA A 167 -16.92 9.27 10.75
CA ALA A 167 -16.05 9.89 9.76
C ALA A 167 -14.90 10.73 10.38
N ALA A 168 -15.13 11.36 11.55
CA ALA A 168 -14.09 12.15 12.21
C ALA A 168 -12.96 11.26 12.76
N SER A 169 -13.34 10.16 13.41
CA SER A 169 -12.39 9.13 13.86
C SER A 169 -11.66 8.48 12.68
N ALA A 170 -12.37 8.15 11.61
CA ALA A 170 -11.78 7.60 10.38
C ALA A 170 -10.78 8.57 9.74
N ARG A 171 -11.07 9.88 9.74
CA ARG A 171 -10.13 10.92 9.29
C ARG A 171 -8.86 10.93 10.14
N HIS A 172 -8.99 10.78 11.45
CA HIS A 172 -7.83 10.68 12.33
C HIS A 172 -6.98 9.43 12.04
N SER A 173 -7.61 8.27 11.85
CA SER A 173 -6.94 7.04 11.42
C SER A 173 -6.22 7.21 10.08
N TYR A 174 -6.85 7.89 9.12
CA TYR A 174 -6.24 8.25 7.84
C TYR A 174 -5.00 9.13 8.01
N ASN A 175 -5.08 10.17 8.84
CA ASN A 175 -3.98 11.09 9.11
C ASN A 175 -2.80 10.38 9.80
N ARG A 176 -3.08 9.45 10.73
CA ARG A 176 -2.05 8.57 11.31
C ARG A 176 -1.29 7.81 10.23
N MET A 177 -2.01 7.18 9.30
CA MET A 177 -1.40 6.41 8.22
C MET A 177 -0.64 7.30 7.23
N PHE A 178 -1.16 8.48 6.92
CA PHE A 178 -0.47 9.46 6.07
C PHE A 178 0.92 9.80 6.64
N VAL A 179 0.99 10.14 7.92
CA VAL A 179 2.25 10.49 8.59
C VAL A 179 3.16 9.27 8.75
N ALA A 180 2.59 8.10 9.11
CA ALA A 180 3.35 6.85 9.21
C ALA A 180 4.02 6.48 7.87
N TYR A 181 3.35 6.72 6.74
CA TYR A 181 3.91 6.46 5.42
C TYR A 181 5.08 7.40 5.09
N LEU A 182 4.93 8.71 5.32
CA LEU A 182 6.03 9.65 5.14
C LEU A 182 7.28 9.22 5.90
N ARG A 183 7.11 8.81 7.17
CA ARG A 183 8.21 8.33 8.01
C ARG A 183 8.78 6.99 7.54
N THR A 184 7.92 6.05 7.15
CA THR A 184 8.33 4.74 6.65
C THR A 184 9.30 4.90 5.47
N PHE A 185 8.92 5.68 4.48
CA PHE A 185 9.75 5.90 3.29
C PHE A 185 11.00 6.71 3.60
N ALA A 186 10.90 7.74 4.44
CA ALA A 186 12.05 8.55 4.85
C ALA A 186 13.12 7.72 5.58
N ARG A 187 12.73 6.75 6.42
CA ARG A 187 13.65 5.81 7.10
C ARG A 187 14.40 4.89 6.12
N MET A 188 13.87 4.71 4.92
CA MET A 188 14.54 3.96 3.84
C MET A 188 15.41 4.87 2.95
N GLY A 189 15.49 6.18 3.27
CA GLY A 189 16.16 7.18 2.43
C GLY A 189 15.36 7.58 1.21
N LEU A 190 14.07 7.24 1.15
CA LEU A 190 13.18 7.56 0.05
C LEU A 190 12.32 8.77 0.41
N LYS A 191 12.25 9.73 -0.49
CA LYS A 191 11.36 10.89 -0.37
C LYS A 191 10.08 10.62 -1.15
N ALA A 192 9.09 10.04 -0.47
CA ALA A 192 7.79 9.79 -1.07
C ALA A 192 6.91 11.03 -0.97
N ILE A 193 6.32 11.41 -2.07
CA ILE A 193 5.50 12.60 -2.24
C ILE A 193 4.04 12.16 -2.22
N PRO A 194 3.22 12.64 -1.27
CA PRO A 194 1.80 12.35 -1.28
C PRO A 194 1.11 13.14 -2.40
N MET A 195 0.46 12.44 -3.30
CA MET A 195 -0.30 13.00 -4.40
C MET A 195 -1.76 12.62 -4.26
N ARG A 196 -2.65 13.59 -4.43
CA ARG A 196 -4.09 13.28 -4.48
C ARG A 196 -4.37 12.36 -5.65
N ALA A 197 -5.09 11.27 -5.40
CA ALA A 197 -5.36 10.24 -6.37
C ALA A 197 -6.87 9.98 -6.53
N ASP A 198 -7.23 9.40 -7.65
CA ASP A 198 -8.56 8.81 -7.84
C ASP A 198 -8.70 7.57 -6.96
N THR A 199 -9.88 7.36 -6.40
CA THR A 199 -10.18 6.20 -5.54
C THR A 199 -10.42 4.91 -6.34
N GLY A 200 -10.68 5.03 -7.63
CA GLY A 200 -10.91 3.88 -8.52
C GLY A 200 -11.99 2.91 -8.03
N PRO A 201 -11.86 1.61 -8.32
CA PRO A 201 -12.85 0.59 -7.91
C PRO A 201 -12.96 0.40 -6.38
N ILE A 202 -11.94 0.81 -5.59
CA ILE A 202 -12.01 0.79 -4.13
C ILE A 202 -13.10 1.73 -3.65
N GLY A 203 -13.24 2.90 -4.31
CA GLY A 203 -14.25 3.91 -4.00
C GLY A 203 -13.85 4.78 -2.80
N GLY A 204 -14.75 5.66 -2.38
CA GLY A 204 -14.52 6.65 -1.34
C GLY A 204 -14.23 8.04 -1.91
N ASP A 205 -13.97 9.00 -1.04
CA ASP A 205 -13.83 10.42 -1.37
C ASP A 205 -12.46 11.02 -1.03
N LEU A 206 -11.57 10.23 -0.41
CA LEU A 206 -10.23 10.67 -0.03
C LEU A 206 -9.21 9.57 -0.29
N SER A 207 -8.20 9.93 -1.09
CA SER A 207 -7.12 9.02 -1.47
C SER A 207 -5.84 9.79 -1.74
N HIS A 208 -4.69 9.22 -1.31
CA HIS A 208 -3.36 9.70 -1.67
C HIS A 208 -2.44 8.55 -2.07
N GLU A 209 -1.80 8.72 -3.21
CA GLU A 209 -0.65 7.92 -3.62
C GLU A 209 0.64 8.51 -3.07
N PHE A 210 1.55 7.66 -2.65
CA PHE A 210 2.91 8.05 -2.25
C PHE A 210 3.87 7.67 -3.37
N ILE A 211 4.44 8.67 -4.03
CA ILE A 211 5.25 8.49 -5.23
C ILE A 211 6.68 8.98 -4.98
N ILE A 212 7.67 8.16 -5.31
CA ILE A 212 9.08 8.55 -5.33
C ILE A 212 9.49 8.92 -6.75
N LEU A 213 10.32 9.96 -6.90
CA LEU A 213 10.84 10.35 -8.21
C LEU A 213 11.94 9.39 -8.65
N ALA A 214 11.79 8.85 -9.86
CA ALA A 214 12.74 7.94 -10.48
C ALA A 214 12.62 7.99 -11.99
N GLU A 215 13.74 8.06 -12.71
CA GLU A 215 13.75 8.07 -14.19
C GLU A 215 13.03 6.86 -14.81
N THR A 216 13.07 5.72 -14.10
CA THR A 216 12.43 4.48 -14.51
C THR A 216 10.96 4.38 -14.07
N GLY A 217 10.40 5.44 -13.48
CA GLY A 217 9.00 5.49 -13.03
C GLY A 217 8.00 5.34 -14.18
N GLU A 218 6.85 4.75 -13.88
CA GLU A 218 5.78 4.53 -14.88
C GLU A 218 4.90 5.76 -15.06
N SER A 219 4.68 6.54 -14.00
CA SER A 219 3.80 7.70 -14.00
C SER A 219 4.57 8.99 -14.29
N ALA A 220 4.04 9.83 -15.17
CA ALA A 220 4.48 11.22 -15.25
C ALA A 220 3.88 12.00 -14.08
N VAL A 221 4.68 12.85 -13.45
CA VAL A 221 4.28 13.60 -12.26
C VAL A 221 4.80 15.04 -12.29
N HIS A 222 4.05 15.92 -11.63
CA HIS A 222 4.34 17.33 -11.51
C HIS A 222 4.39 17.72 -10.04
N VAL A 223 5.52 18.27 -9.58
CA VAL A 223 5.79 18.46 -8.15
C VAL A 223 6.39 19.84 -7.88
N ASP A 224 5.98 20.46 -6.77
CA ASP A 224 6.66 21.63 -6.23
C ASP A 224 8.03 21.25 -5.66
N ARG A 225 9.10 21.91 -6.14
CA ARG A 225 10.48 21.69 -5.69
C ARG A 225 10.63 21.86 -4.17
N GLU A 226 9.88 22.75 -3.55
CA GLU A 226 9.94 22.98 -2.10
C GLU A 226 9.59 21.73 -1.29
N PHE A 227 8.72 20.86 -1.81
CA PHE A 227 8.46 19.56 -1.16
C PHE A 227 9.74 18.72 -1.11
N LEU A 228 10.54 18.72 -2.17
CA LEU A 228 11.77 17.93 -2.26
C LEU A 228 12.86 18.35 -1.27
N GLU A 229 12.75 19.57 -0.73
CA GLU A 229 13.67 20.12 0.27
C GLU A 229 13.27 19.78 1.71
N GLN A 230 12.04 19.24 1.94
CA GLN A 230 11.56 18.92 3.28
C GLN A 230 12.32 17.74 3.89
N ASN A 231 12.67 17.88 5.18
CA ASN A 231 13.17 16.76 5.98
C ASN A 231 12.00 16.04 6.68
N LEU A 232 11.66 14.84 6.19
CA LEU A 232 10.53 14.07 6.69
C LEU A 232 10.87 13.24 7.95
N LEU A 233 12.16 13.10 8.31
CA LEU A 233 12.59 12.40 9.53
C LEU A 233 12.42 13.25 10.79
N ASP A 234 12.46 14.58 10.64
CA ASP A 234 12.34 15.53 11.75
C ASP A 234 10.87 15.79 12.15
N LEU A 235 9.91 15.09 11.55
CA LEU A 235 8.51 15.18 11.93
C LEU A 235 8.36 14.72 13.40
N PRO A 236 8.04 15.63 14.35
CA PRO A 236 7.62 15.22 15.66
C PRO A 236 6.26 14.52 15.51
N VAL A 237 6.17 13.27 16.01
CA VAL A 237 4.94 12.50 15.84
C VAL A 237 4.44 12.04 17.17
N ASP A 238 3.34 12.66 17.60
CA ASP A 238 2.41 12.10 18.56
C ASP A 238 1.17 11.63 17.79
N TYR A 239 0.99 10.33 17.67
CA TYR A 239 -0.13 9.74 16.94
C TYR A 239 -1.47 9.90 17.66
N GLU A 240 -1.49 10.36 18.90
CA GLU A 240 -2.72 10.71 19.64
C GLU A 240 -3.10 12.19 19.46
N ASP A 241 -2.19 13.03 18.99
CA ASP A 241 -2.46 14.45 18.72
C ASP A 241 -3.22 14.63 17.40
N VAL A 242 -4.56 14.64 17.48
CA VAL A 242 -5.45 14.83 16.33
C VAL A 242 -5.14 16.11 15.55
N ALA A 243 -4.94 17.22 16.26
CA ALA A 243 -4.70 18.52 15.64
C ALA A 243 -3.32 18.60 14.98
N GLY A 244 -2.30 18.06 15.64
CA GLY A 244 -0.93 18.01 15.11
C GLY A 244 -0.82 17.13 13.87
N LEU A 245 -1.50 15.97 13.83
CA LEU A 245 -1.54 15.12 12.66
C LEU A 245 -2.30 15.79 11.49
N GLN A 246 -3.42 16.46 11.76
CA GLN A 246 -4.14 17.21 10.72
C GLN A 246 -3.26 18.33 10.15
N ALA A 247 -2.59 19.10 11.02
CA ALA A 247 -1.67 20.16 10.60
C ALA A 247 -0.51 19.61 9.74
N ALA A 248 0.01 18.42 10.06
CA ALA A 248 1.03 17.77 9.25
C ALA A 248 0.48 17.37 7.87
N VAL A 249 -0.71 16.78 7.79
CA VAL A 249 -1.36 16.46 6.52
C VAL A 249 -1.57 17.74 5.70
N ASP A 250 -2.16 18.79 6.28
CA ASP A 250 -2.42 20.06 5.61
C ASP A 250 -1.13 20.68 5.07
N ARG A 251 -0.05 20.65 5.86
CA ARG A 251 1.27 21.11 5.43
C ARG A 251 1.77 20.39 4.19
N PHE A 252 1.78 19.06 4.20
CA PHE A 252 2.37 18.28 3.10
C PHE A 252 1.47 18.21 1.87
N THR A 253 0.16 18.37 2.02
CA THR A 253 -0.79 18.45 0.91
C THR A 253 -0.96 19.88 0.37
N SER A 254 -0.39 20.90 1.03
CA SER A 254 -0.36 22.28 0.50
C SER A 254 0.65 22.45 -0.64
N TYR A 255 1.68 21.60 -0.73
CA TYR A 255 2.58 21.59 -1.87
C TYR A 255 1.87 21.00 -3.09
N TYR A 256 2.08 21.64 -4.24
CA TYR A 256 1.55 21.09 -5.48
C TYR A 256 2.24 19.76 -5.81
N ALA A 257 1.45 18.70 -5.91
CA ALA A 257 1.92 17.41 -6.35
C ALA A 257 0.76 16.66 -7.04
N ALA A 258 0.93 16.29 -8.29
CA ALA A 258 -0.08 15.66 -9.10
C ALA A 258 0.51 14.65 -10.08
N THR A 259 -0.20 13.55 -10.32
CA THR A 259 0.02 12.71 -11.50
C THR A 259 -0.42 13.46 -12.75
N ASP A 260 0.01 13.00 -13.93
CA ASP A 260 -0.36 13.64 -15.20
C ASP A 260 -1.88 13.73 -15.39
N GLU A 261 -2.61 12.71 -14.95
CA GLU A 261 -4.08 12.64 -15.01
C GLU A 261 -4.77 13.70 -14.13
N MET A 262 -4.15 14.05 -13.00
CA MET A 262 -4.67 15.01 -12.03
C MET A 262 -4.00 16.39 -12.15
N HIS A 263 -3.15 16.57 -13.15
CA HIS A 263 -2.42 17.81 -13.35
C HIS A 263 -3.34 18.96 -13.74
N ASP A 264 -3.29 20.06 -12.97
CA ASP A 264 -3.95 21.32 -13.27
C ASP A 264 -2.90 22.37 -13.73
N PRO A 265 -2.79 22.64 -15.04
CA PRO A 265 -1.82 23.61 -15.56
C PRO A 265 -2.01 25.03 -15.01
N ALA A 266 -3.26 25.42 -14.67
CA ALA A 266 -3.53 26.76 -14.14
C ALA A 266 -3.04 26.90 -12.69
N ALA A 267 -3.22 25.87 -11.86
CA ALA A 267 -2.66 25.83 -10.52
C ALA A 267 -1.13 25.73 -10.56
N ALA A 268 -0.57 24.91 -11.45
CA ALA A 268 0.85 24.68 -11.61
C ALA A 268 1.59 25.93 -12.13
N ALA A 269 0.97 26.74 -12.98
CA ALA A 269 1.57 27.97 -13.51
C ALA A 269 2.01 28.97 -12.42
N ARG A 270 1.37 28.90 -11.22
CA ARG A 270 1.73 29.75 -10.08
C ARG A 270 3.10 29.43 -9.47
N LEU A 271 3.62 28.23 -9.75
CA LEU A 271 4.91 27.78 -9.23
C LEU A 271 6.09 28.29 -10.03
N GLY A 272 5.91 28.63 -11.32
CA GLY A 272 7.00 29.04 -12.19
C GLY A 272 8.15 28.03 -12.20
N ASP A 273 9.38 28.49 -11.90
CA ASP A 273 10.58 27.64 -11.88
C ASP A 273 10.61 26.59 -10.76
N ARG A 274 9.67 26.64 -9.82
CA ARG A 274 9.55 25.61 -8.78
C ARG A 274 8.87 24.34 -9.29
N LEU A 275 8.12 24.42 -10.38
CA LEU A 275 7.47 23.24 -10.95
C LEU A 275 8.51 22.29 -11.55
N VAL A 276 8.52 21.05 -11.06
CA VAL A 276 9.38 19.97 -11.54
C VAL A 276 8.49 18.91 -12.19
N GLY A 277 8.67 18.68 -13.50
CA GLY A 277 8.13 17.52 -14.19
C GLY A 277 9.11 16.35 -14.10
N ALA A 278 8.64 15.20 -13.70
CA ALA A 278 9.46 14.01 -13.52
C ALA A 278 8.67 12.72 -13.80
N ARG A 279 9.34 11.57 -13.68
CA ARG A 279 8.69 10.27 -13.61
C ARG A 279 8.72 9.77 -12.17
N GLY A 280 7.70 8.98 -11.81
CA GLY A 280 7.54 8.49 -10.45
C GLY A 280 7.15 7.02 -10.37
N ILE A 281 7.48 6.42 -9.23
CA ILE A 281 7.09 5.07 -8.85
C ILE A 281 6.15 5.19 -7.65
N GLU A 282 4.93 4.69 -7.79
CA GLU A 282 3.99 4.53 -6.67
C GLU A 282 4.51 3.45 -5.71
N VAL A 283 4.74 3.81 -4.45
CA VAL A 283 5.25 2.91 -3.42
C VAL A 283 4.24 2.61 -2.31
N GLY A 284 3.21 3.42 -2.21
CA GLY A 284 2.12 3.24 -1.26
C GLY A 284 0.87 4.00 -1.66
N HIS A 285 -0.27 3.56 -1.16
CA HIS A 285 -1.56 4.16 -1.43
C HIS A 285 -2.44 4.05 -0.19
N ILE A 286 -3.14 5.12 0.15
CA ILE A 286 -4.05 5.17 1.29
C ILE A 286 -5.43 5.65 0.84
N PHE A 287 -6.47 5.00 1.38
CA PHE A 287 -7.87 5.25 1.03
C PHE A 287 -8.73 5.41 2.28
N TYR A 288 -9.69 6.32 2.22
CA TYR A 288 -10.85 6.34 3.07
C TYR A 288 -12.10 6.11 2.20
N PHE A 289 -12.87 5.10 2.49
CA PHE A 289 -14.01 4.70 1.67
C PHE A 289 -15.32 4.56 2.46
N GLY A 290 -15.37 5.14 3.65
CA GLY A 290 -16.60 5.17 4.46
C GLY A 290 -17.06 3.77 4.86
N THR A 291 -18.35 3.53 4.73
CA THR A 291 -18.99 2.26 5.13
C THR A 291 -19.13 1.24 4.00
N LYS A 292 -18.45 1.43 2.87
CA LYS A 292 -18.64 0.60 1.67
C LYS A 292 -18.62 -0.90 1.95
N TYR A 293 -17.58 -1.38 2.64
CA TYR A 293 -17.44 -2.82 2.94
C TYR A 293 -18.19 -3.23 4.19
N SER A 294 -18.12 -2.43 5.25
CA SER A 294 -18.84 -2.73 6.50
C SER A 294 -20.33 -2.83 6.28
N ALA A 295 -20.94 -1.91 5.52
CA ALA A 295 -22.37 -1.95 5.20
C ALA A 295 -22.73 -3.14 4.30
N ALA A 296 -21.98 -3.35 3.20
CA ALA A 296 -22.25 -4.42 2.24
C ALA A 296 -22.17 -5.81 2.90
N MET A 297 -21.21 -6.02 3.81
CA MET A 297 -21.03 -7.26 4.53
C MET A 297 -21.77 -7.34 5.87
N GLY A 298 -22.65 -6.39 6.17
CA GLY A 298 -23.51 -6.40 7.37
C GLY A 298 -22.75 -6.28 8.69
N LEU A 299 -21.56 -5.67 8.71
CA LEU A 299 -20.83 -5.37 9.94
C LEU A 299 -21.53 -4.22 10.68
N THR A 300 -22.17 -4.54 11.80
CA THR A 300 -22.84 -3.59 12.67
C THR A 300 -22.43 -3.78 14.12
N LEU A 301 -22.27 -2.68 14.85
CA LEU A 301 -21.87 -2.66 16.26
C LEU A 301 -22.90 -1.91 17.09
N GLN A 302 -22.90 -2.17 18.40
CA GLN A 302 -23.68 -1.39 19.34
C GLN A 302 -23.01 -0.01 19.55
N GLY A 303 -23.74 1.07 19.26
CA GLY A 303 -23.32 2.45 19.46
C GLY A 303 -23.43 2.92 20.92
N PRO A 304 -22.97 4.14 21.24
CA PRO A 304 -22.99 4.71 22.58
C PRO A 304 -24.40 4.83 23.17
N GLY A 305 -25.40 5.07 22.35
CA GLY A 305 -26.80 5.20 22.73
C GLY A 305 -27.59 3.89 22.73
N GLY A 306 -26.94 2.75 22.45
CA GLY A 306 -27.60 1.45 22.26
C GLY A 306 -28.16 1.22 20.85
N ASP A 307 -28.03 2.19 19.98
CA ASP A 307 -28.33 2.13 18.54
C ASP A 307 -27.32 1.22 17.80
N LYS A 308 -27.62 0.88 16.56
CA LYS A 308 -26.69 0.17 15.70
C LYS A 308 -25.88 1.17 14.88
N ILE A 309 -24.56 1.03 14.89
CA ILE A 309 -23.64 1.77 14.03
C ILE A 309 -22.97 0.84 13.02
N VAL A 310 -22.65 1.38 11.85
CA VAL A 310 -21.85 0.72 10.82
C VAL A 310 -20.48 1.39 10.84
N PRO A 311 -19.39 0.67 11.13
CA PRO A 311 -18.05 1.27 11.21
C PRO A 311 -17.61 1.88 9.89
N GLU A 312 -16.94 3.02 9.99
CA GLU A 312 -16.21 3.64 8.89
C GLU A 312 -14.87 2.92 8.71
N MET A 313 -14.42 2.80 7.46
CA MET A 313 -13.22 2.02 7.14
C MET A 313 -12.28 2.78 6.20
N GLY A 314 -10.98 2.51 6.36
CA GLY A 314 -9.92 2.89 5.44
C GLY A 314 -9.04 1.69 5.10
N SER A 315 -8.33 1.76 3.97
CA SER A 315 -7.36 0.77 3.50
C SER A 315 -6.04 1.45 3.13
N TYR A 316 -4.92 0.84 3.51
CA TYR A 316 -3.61 1.47 3.46
C TYR A 316 -2.55 0.48 2.99
N GLY A 317 -2.14 0.55 1.71
CA GLY A 317 -1.23 -0.39 1.07
C GLY A 317 0.19 0.13 0.89
N ILE A 318 1.20 -0.72 1.11
CA ILE A 318 2.61 -0.50 0.75
C ILE A 318 3.10 -1.71 -0.02
N GLY A 319 3.67 -1.49 -1.19
CA GLY A 319 4.31 -2.52 -2.00
C GLY A 319 5.70 -2.85 -1.46
N VAL A 320 5.81 -3.75 -0.46
CA VAL A 320 7.07 -4.08 0.23
C VAL A 320 8.12 -4.62 -0.73
N SER A 321 7.75 -5.55 -1.62
CA SER A 321 8.65 -6.07 -2.63
C SER A 321 9.00 -5.04 -3.71
N ARG A 322 8.07 -4.14 -4.04
CA ARG A 322 8.31 -3.01 -4.96
C ARG A 322 9.38 -2.07 -4.42
N LEU A 323 9.37 -1.78 -3.11
CA LEU A 323 10.36 -0.92 -2.45
C LEU A 323 11.80 -1.43 -2.57
N VAL A 324 12.01 -2.74 -2.73
CA VAL A 324 13.35 -3.30 -2.98
C VAL A 324 13.83 -2.97 -4.39
N GLY A 325 12.93 -2.83 -5.34
CA GLY A 325 13.24 -2.48 -6.73
C GLY A 325 13.28 -0.97 -7.00
N ALA A 326 12.65 -0.21 -6.15
CA ALA A 326 12.55 1.26 -6.24
C ALA A 326 13.77 1.95 -5.59
#